data_8b86ab1977bb25a9508ee4f297616a6e
#
_entry.id   8b86ab1977bb25a9508ee4f297616a6e
#
_cell.length_a   1.000
_cell.length_b   1.000
_cell.length_c   1.000
_cell.angle_alpha   90.00
_cell.angle_beta   90.00
_cell.angle_gamma   90.00
#
_symmetry.space_group_name_H-M   'P 1'
#
loop_
_entity.id
_entity.type
_entity.pdbx_description
1 polymer ?
#
loop_
_entity_poly.entity_id
_entity_poly.type
_entity_poly.pdbx_seq_one_letter_code
_entity_poly.pdbx_strand_id
1 'polypeptide(L)'
;MSDLTPFERGLDSLKAGKGDDAIKHLEQATAESPEDFRAFSYLGAAYAQKKHYDRAVGAFLAALHLRPGVPSIHYNLGLAYQADGFAEKARTEFQKALDIDSTYRKAQDALIALDSLDQAGELHKQSCGRHVDEPAVAVCSFCQLPICEKCRTIVEGAVYCPMCARRRVEATIT
;
A
#
# COMPACT_ATOMS: atom_id res chain seq x y z
N MET A 1 -22.11 35.95 -7.40
CA MET A 1 -21.12 35.03 -6.87
C MET A 1 -21.83 33.68 -6.82
N SER A 2 -21.44 32.74 -7.67
CA SER A 2 -22.07 31.41 -7.68
C SER A 2 -21.72 30.70 -6.35
N ASP A 3 -22.74 30.38 -5.55
CA ASP A 3 -22.54 29.61 -4.33
C ASP A 3 -22.00 28.23 -4.71
N LEU A 4 -20.82 27.89 -4.19
CA LEU A 4 -20.21 26.58 -4.38
C LEU A 4 -21.15 25.47 -3.89
N THR A 5 -21.30 24.42 -4.66
CA THR A 5 -22.05 23.25 -4.26
C THR A 5 -21.39 22.57 -3.04
N PRO A 6 -22.12 21.76 -2.25
CA PRO A 6 -21.52 20.99 -1.15
C PRO A 6 -20.35 20.12 -1.63
N PHE A 7 -20.43 19.55 -2.82
CA PHE A 7 -19.35 18.76 -3.41
C PHE A 7 -18.09 19.60 -3.63
N GLU A 8 -18.20 20.79 -4.24
CA GLU A 8 -17.06 21.68 -4.49
C GLU A 8 -16.43 22.18 -3.19
N ARG A 9 -17.26 22.55 -2.19
CA ARG A 9 -16.76 22.90 -0.84
C ARG A 9 -16.02 21.75 -0.18
N GLY A 10 -16.52 20.53 -0.35
CA GLY A 10 -15.86 19.32 0.15
C GLY A 10 -14.50 19.10 -0.48
N LEU A 11 -14.39 19.26 -1.81
CA LEU A 11 -13.11 19.15 -2.52
C LEU A 11 -12.10 20.22 -2.08
N ASP A 12 -12.53 21.44 -1.91
CA ASP A 12 -11.65 22.53 -1.47
C ASP A 12 -11.17 22.31 -0.02
N SER A 13 -12.06 21.80 0.83
CA SER A 13 -11.70 21.42 2.20
C SER A 13 -10.67 20.27 2.23
N LEU A 14 -10.84 19.26 1.36
CA LEU A 14 -9.86 18.18 1.20
C LEU A 14 -8.49 18.69 0.77
N LYS A 15 -8.44 19.54 -0.26
CA LYS A 15 -7.18 20.17 -0.74
C LYS A 15 -6.51 21.00 0.33
N ALA A 16 -7.31 21.68 1.17
CA ALA A 16 -6.83 22.49 2.28
C ALA A 16 -6.42 21.67 3.52
N GLY A 17 -6.55 20.32 3.48
CA GLY A 17 -6.25 19.46 4.62
C GLY A 17 -7.25 19.53 5.77
N LYS A 18 -8.41 20.18 5.58
CA LYS A 18 -9.48 20.35 6.57
C LYS A 18 -10.43 19.15 6.54
N GLY A 19 -9.96 18.01 7.08
CA GLY A 19 -10.67 16.72 6.99
C GLY A 19 -12.10 16.75 7.55
N ASP A 20 -12.33 17.42 8.68
CA ASP A 20 -13.67 17.48 9.29
C ASP A 20 -14.66 18.30 8.46
N ASP A 21 -14.22 19.44 7.92
CA ASP A 21 -15.03 20.24 7.01
C ASP A 21 -15.31 19.50 5.70
N ALA A 22 -14.30 18.78 5.19
CA ALA A 22 -14.45 17.95 3.99
C ALA A 22 -15.50 16.86 4.19
N ILE A 23 -15.45 16.12 5.31
CA ILE A 23 -16.43 15.09 5.64
C ILE A 23 -17.82 15.71 5.68
N LYS A 24 -18.02 16.79 6.44
CA LYS A 24 -19.31 17.47 6.58
C LYS A 24 -19.91 17.86 5.22
N HIS A 25 -19.11 18.50 4.35
CA HIS A 25 -19.60 18.93 3.06
C HIS A 25 -19.82 17.78 2.07
N LEU A 26 -19.00 16.71 2.14
CA LEU A 26 -19.16 15.55 1.27
C LEU A 26 -20.33 14.66 1.74
N GLU A 27 -20.60 14.55 3.04
CA GLU A 27 -21.83 13.91 3.56
C GLU A 27 -23.08 14.64 3.05
N GLN A 28 -23.06 15.97 3.07
CA GLN A 28 -24.16 16.76 2.48
C GLN A 28 -24.26 16.49 0.97
N ALA A 29 -23.15 16.47 0.24
CA ALA A 29 -23.15 16.19 -1.19
C ALA A 29 -23.70 14.80 -1.53
N THR A 30 -23.38 13.77 -0.76
CA THR A 30 -23.91 12.41 -0.96
C THR A 30 -25.39 12.32 -0.61
N ALA A 31 -25.90 13.12 0.33
CA ALA A 31 -27.33 13.20 0.65
C ALA A 31 -28.12 13.92 -0.44
N GLU A 32 -27.56 14.99 -1.03
CA GLU A 32 -28.20 15.74 -2.12
C GLU A 32 -28.14 15.03 -3.48
N SER A 33 -27.08 14.22 -3.69
CA SER A 33 -26.83 13.50 -4.94
C SER A 33 -26.37 12.06 -4.67
N PRO A 34 -27.29 11.17 -4.27
CA PRO A 34 -26.96 9.80 -3.89
C PRO A 34 -26.48 8.92 -5.05
N GLU A 35 -26.60 9.39 -6.29
CA GLU A 35 -26.14 8.67 -7.49
C GLU A 35 -24.74 9.14 -7.96
N ASP A 36 -24.18 10.18 -7.34
CA ASP A 36 -22.84 10.67 -7.71
C ASP A 36 -21.74 9.85 -7.00
N PHE A 37 -21.23 8.84 -7.70
CA PHE A 37 -20.12 8.00 -7.18
C PHE A 37 -18.88 8.82 -6.78
N ARG A 38 -18.68 10.01 -7.37
CA ARG A 38 -17.54 10.88 -7.06
C ARG A 38 -17.65 11.43 -5.65
N ALA A 39 -18.86 11.83 -5.23
CA ALA A 39 -19.09 12.32 -3.88
C ALA A 39 -18.74 11.24 -2.83
N PHE A 40 -19.18 9.99 -3.05
CA PHE A 40 -18.81 8.86 -2.19
C PHE A 40 -17.30 8.55 -2.23
N SER A 41 -16.68 8.61 -3.40
CA SER A 41 -15.24 8.38 -3.52
C SER A 41 -14.42 9.43 -2.76
N TYR A 42 -14.77 10.70 -2.86
CA TYR A 42 -14.09 11.76 -2.11
C TYR A 42 -14.43 11.73 -0.62
N LEU A 43 -15.64 11.32 -0.24
CA LEU A 43 -15.99 11.09 1.15
C LEU A 43 -15.13 9.98 1.77
N GLY A 44 -14.93 8.88 1.03
CA GLY A 44 -13.99 7.82 1.42
C GLY A 44 -12.57 8.34 1.63
N ALA A 45 -12.08 9.19 0.73
CA ALA A 45 -10.77 9.83 0.86
C ALA A 45 -10.68 10.75 2.08
N ALA A 46 -11.75 11.52 2.38
CA ALA A 46 -11.82 12.37 3.56
C ALA A 46 -11.78 11.56 4.87
N TYR A 47 -12.53 10.45 4.94
CA TYR A 47 -12.48 9.53 6.08
C TYR A 47 -11.10 8.89 6.24
N ALA A 48 -10.47 8.44 5.14
CA ALA A 48 -9.13 7.85 5.18
C ALA A 48 -8.07 8.86 5.67
N GLN A 49 -8.17 10.12 5.25
CA GLN A 49 -7.29 11.20 5.74
C GLN A 49 -7.42 11.40 7.27
N LYS A 50 -8.61 11.18 7.82
CA LYS A 50 -8.89 11.25 9.27
C LYS A 50 -8.64 9.91 9.98
N LYS A 51 -8.13 8.90 9.28
CA LYS A 51 -7.87 7.54 9.78
C LYS A 51 -9.14 6.78 10.23
N HIS A 52 -10.30 7.20 9.75
CA HIS A 52 -11.56 6.46 9.94
C HIS A 52 -11.70 5.42 8.82
N TYR A 53 -10.86 4.38 8.85
CA TYR A 53 -10.71 3.44 7.74
C TYR A 53 -11.96 2.60 7.48
N ASP A 54 -12.68 2.21 8.53
CA ASP A 54 -13.98 1.53 8.45
C ASP A 54 -15.00 2.32 7.62
N ARG A 55 -15.12 3.63 7.92
CA ARG A 55 -16.03 4.54 7.19
C ARG A 55 -15.53 4.80 5.77
N ALA A 56 -14.23 4.92 5.58
CA ALA A 56 -13.63 5.08 4.27
C ALA A 56 -13.96 3.89 3.36
N VAL A 57 -13.80 2.66 3.87
CA VAL A 57 -14.18 1.43 3.18
C VAL A 57 -15.65 1.45 2.78
N GLY A 58 -16.56 1.80 3.71
CA GLY A 58 -17.99 1.91 3.41
C GLY A 58 -18.31 2.89 2.29
N ALA A 59 -17.69 4.07 2.31
CA ALA A 59 -17.87 5.08 1.28
C ALA A 59 -17.31 4.65 -0.09
N PHE A 60 -16.12 4.04 -0.13
CA PHE A 60 -15.57 3.50 -1.39
C PHE A 60 -16.41 2.35 -1.96
N LEU A 61 -16.96 1.47 -1.12
CA LEU A 61 -17.87 0.42 -1.57
C LEU A 61 -19.16 1.00 -2.15
N ALA A 62 -19.72 2.05 -1.55
CA ALA A 62 -20.86 2.77 -2.12
C ALA A 62 -20.53 3.37 -3.49
N ALA A 63 -19.36 3.99 -3.63
CA ALA A 63 -18.90 4.52 -4.92
C ALA A 63 -18.75 3.40 -5.97
N LEU A 64 -18.21 2.23 -5.61
CA LEU A 64 -18.07 1.07 -6.51
C LEU A 64 -19.39 0.42 -6.85
N HIS A 65 -20.37 0.46 -5.95
CA HIS A 65 -21.73 0.00 -6.26
C HIS A 65 -22.35 0.81 -7.40
N LEU A 66 -22.10 2.13 -7.42
CA LEU A 66 -22.57 3.03 -8.47
C LEU A 66 -21.71 2.93 -9.76
N ARG A 67 -20.42 2.75 -9.62
CA ARG A 67 -19.45 2.69 -10.73
C ARG A 67 -18.34 1.68 -10.46
N PRO A 68 -18.53 0.40 -10.81
CA PRO A 68 -17.55 -0.68 -10.51
C PRO A 68 -16.27 -0.61 -11.35
N GLY A 69 -16.30 0.04 -12.52
CA GLY A 69 -15.17 0.06 -13.46
C GLY A 69 -14.22 1.25 -13.28
N VAL A 70 -13.96 1.72 -12.06
CA VAL A 70 -13.07 2.87 -11.81
C VAL A 70 -11.83 2.42 -11.05
N PRO A 71 -10.66 2.26 -11.71
CA PRO A 71 -9.44 1.74 -11.10
C PRO A 71 -8.99 2.51 -9.86
N SER A 72 -9.15 3.85 -9.88
CA SER A 72 -8.73 4.70 -8.76
C SER A 72 -9.53 4.46 -7.49
N ILE A 73 -10.80 4.03 -7.58
CA ILE A 73 -11.61 3.73 -6.39
C ILE A 73 -11.16 2.40 -5.78
N HIS A 74 -10.91 1.37 -6.59
CA HIS A 74 -10.32 0.10 -6.13
C HIS A 74 -8.97 0.33 -5.46
N TYR A 75 -8.10 1.15 -6.07
CA TYR A 75 -6.82 1.51 -5.48
C TYR A 75 -6.98 2.20 -4.11
N ASN A 76 -7.87 3.20 -4.00
CA ASN A 76 -8.10 3.91 -2.74
C ASN A 76 -8.73 3.00 -1.67
N LEU A 77 -9.62 2.09 -2.05
CA LEU A 77 -10.17 1.06 -1.18
C LEU A 77 -9.07 0.12 -0.68
N GLY A 78 -8.17 -0.29 -1.57
CA GLY A 78 -6.98 -1.07 -1.22
C GLY A 78 -6.10 -0.36 -0.19
N LEU A 79 -5.83 0.93 -0.38
CA LEU A 79 -5.09 1.74 0.60
C LEU A 79 -5.80 1.81 1.96
N ALA A 80 -7.13 1.95 1.97
CA ALA A 80 -7.90 1.96 3.20
C ALA A 80 -7.80 0.61 3.94
N TYR A 81 -7.93 -0.52 3.23
CA TYR A 81 -7.74 -1.86 3.80
C TYR A 81 -6.30 -2.07 4.31
N GLN A 82 -5.29 -1.62 3.58
CA GLN A 82 -3.89 -1.73 4.01
C GLN A 82 -3.64 -0.94 5.30
N ALA A 83 -4.17 0.27 5.39
CA ALA A 83 -4.02 1.12 6.56
C ALA A 83 -4.79 0.58 7.79
N ASP A 84 -5.85 -0.19 7.56
CA ASP A 84 -6.64 -0.88 8.58
C ASP A 84 -6.08 -2.28 8.94
N GLY A 85 -4.95 -2.68 8.34
CA GLY A 85 -4.25 -3.94 8.63
C GLY A 85 -4.73 -5.15 7.85
N PHE A 86 -5.63 -4.99 6.88
CA PHE A 86 -6.17 -6.07 6.03
C PHE A 86 -5.40 -6.21 4.72
N ALA A 87 -4.12 -6.64 4.79
CA ALA A 87 -3.21 -6.71 3.63
C ALA A 87 -3.77 -7.55 2.47
N GLU A 88 -4.39 -8.70 2.74
CA GLU A 88 -4.94 -9.57 1.70
C GLU A 88 -6.12 -8.92 0.95
N LYS A 89 -6.99 -8.19 1.69
CA LYS A 89 -8.06 -7.42 1.05
C LYS A 89 -7.50 -6.29 0.20
N ALA A 90 -6.46 -5.61 0.70
CA ALA A 90 -5.77 -4.57 -0.05
C ALA A 90 -5.19 -5.11 -1.36
N ARG A 91 -4.51 -6.26 -1.31
CA ARG A 91 -3.97 -6.96 -2.48
C ARG A 91 -5.06 -7.25 -3.52
N THR A 92 -6.19 -7.78 -3.07
CA THR A 92 -7.33 -8.08 -3.94
C THR A 92 -7.84 -6.82 -4.64
N GLU A 93 -7.96 -5.70 -3.94
CA GLU A 93 -8.47 -4.47 -4.53
C GLU A 93 -7.44 -3.81 -5.47
N PHE A 94 -6.13 -3.87 -5.17
CA PHE A 94 -5.11 -3.42 -6.10
C PHE A 94 -5.10 -4.26 -7.39
N GLN A 95 -5.28 -5.59 -7.28
CA GLN A 95 -5.40 -6.45 -8.45
C GLN A 95 -6.61 -6.09 -9.30
N LYS A 96 -7.79 -5.86 -8.71
CA LYS A 96 -8.98 -5.40 -9.45
C LYS A 96 -8.73 -4.06 -10.17
N ALA A 97 -7.97 -3.15 -9.57
CA ALA A 97 -7.60 -1.91 -10.25
C ALA A 97 -6.78 -2.19 -11.52
N LEU A 98 -5.87 -3.18 -11.49
CA LEU A 98 -5.06 -3.60 -12.64
C LEU A 98 -5.85 -4.42 -13.66
N ASP A 99 -6.83 -5.20 -13.24
CA ASP A 99 -7.73 -5.93 -14.13
C ASP A 99 -8.56 -4.96 -14.99
N ILE A 100 -8.91 -3.77 -14.45
CA ILE A 100 -9.62 -2.71 -15.17
C ILE A 100 -8.65 -1.90 -16.03
N ASP A 101 -7.50 -1.51 -15.47
CA ASP A 101 -6.45 -0.76 -16.17
C ASP A 101 -5.07 -1.35 -15.81
N SER A 102 -4.57 -2.21 -16.68
CA SER A 102 -3.27 -2.89 -16.50
C SER A 102 -2.07 -1.92 -16.44
N THR A 103 -2.24 -0.67 -16.89
CA THR A 103 -1.20 0.37 -16.87
C THR A 103 -1.25 1.26 -15.62
N TYR A 104 -2.17 0.99 -14.69
CA TYR A 104 -2.35 1.81 -13.48
C TYR A 104 -1.19 1.65 -12.50
N ARG A 105 -0.11 2.42 -12.72
CA ARG A 105 1.18 2.31 -11.99
C ARG A 105 1.04 2.33 -10.47
N LYS A 106 0.13 3.16 -9.92
CA LYS A 106 -0.05 3.24 -8.46
C LYS A 106 -0.44 1.90 -7.84
N ALA A 107 -1.28 1.12 -8.50
CA ALA A 107 -1.66 -0.21 -8.02
C ALA A 107 -0.52 -1.23 -8.20
N GLN A 108 0.26 -1.14 -9.29
CA GLN A 108 1.46 -1.95 -9.49
C GLN A 108 2.46 -1.71 -8.36
N ASP A 109 2.80 -0.44 -8.09
CA ASP A 109 3.74 -0.06 -7.04
C ASP A 109 3.25 -0.51 -5.64
N ALA A 110 1.95 -0.40 -5.38
CA ALA A 110 1.35 -0.83 -4.12
C ALA A 110 1.43 -2.36 -3.91
N LEU A 111 1.21 -3.16 -4.96
CA LEU A 111 1.38 -4.61 -4.91
C LEU A 111 2.84 -5.00 -4.65
N ILE A 112 3.78 -4.39 -5.37
CA ILE A 112 5.21 -4.62 -5.15
C ILE A 112 5.61 -4.29 -3.71
N ALA A 113 5.09 -3.20 -3.15
CA ALA A 113 5.35 -2.82 -1.76
C ALA A 113 4.78 -3.85 -0.77
N LEU A 114 3.57 -4.38 -0.99
CA LEU A 114 2.99 -5.43 -0.16
C LEU A 114 3.81 -6.73 -0.23
N ASP A 115 4.20 -7.16 -1.44
CA ASP A 115 5.02 -8.36 -1.62
C ASP A 115 6.38 -8.24 -0.92
N SER A 116 6.98 -7.06 -0.95
CA SER A 116 8.24 -6.80 -0.26
C SER A 116 8.09 -6.89 1.27
N LEU A 117 6.96 -6.43 1.83
CA LEU A 117 6.67 -6.54 3.26
C LEU A 117 6.43 -7.99 3.69
N ASP A 118 5.70 -8.78 2.89
CA ASP A 118 5.46 -10.19 3.16
C ASP A 118 6.76 -10.98 3.12
N GLN A 119 7.62 -10.76 2.13
CA GLN A 119 8.94 -11.38 2.04
C GLN A 119 9.83 -11.02 3.24
N ALA A 120 9.83 -9.76 3.68
CA ALA A 120 10.56 -9.33 4.87
C ALA A 120 10.01 -10.00 6.14
N GLY A 121 8.69 -10.13 6.27
CA GLY A 121 8.03 -10.81 7.37
C GLY A 121 8.36 -12.30 7.44
N GLU A 122 8.36 -12.98 6.30
CA GLU A 122 8.76 -14.40 6.23
C GLU A 122 10.26 -14.58 6.52
N LEU A 123 11.10 -13.68 6.04
CA LEU A 123 12.53 -13.73 6.34
C LEU A 123 12.82 -13.54 7.83
N HIS A 124 12.09 -12.64 8.51
CA HIS A 124 12.22 -12.43 9.96
C HIS A 124 11.80 -13.66 10.81
N LYS A 125 10.92 -14.51 10.30
CA LYS A 125 10.54 -15.77 10.95
C LYS A 125 11.61 -16.85 10.81
N GLN A 126 12.56 -16.68 9.88
CA GLN A 126 13.65 -17.60 9.67
C GLN A 126 14.84 -17.24 10.56
N SER A 127 15.47 -18.23 11.14
CA SER A 127 16.73 -18.04 11.89
C SER A 127 17.91 -17.94 10.91
N CYS A 128 18.93 -17.19 11.29
CA CYS A 128 20.19 -17.22 10.56
C CYS A 128 20.80 -18.63 10.59
N GLY A 129 21.27 -19.14 9.47
CA GLY A 129 21.88 -20.48 9.38
C GLY A 129 23.12 -20.70 10.27
N ARG A 130 23.68 -19.67 10.90
CA ARG A 130 24.81 -19.74 11.85
C ARG A 130 24.45 -19.30 13.27
N HIS A 131 23.43 -18.51 13.45
CA HIS A 131 22.98 -17.96 14.73
C HIS A 131 21.47 -18.23 14.84
N VAL A 132 21.13 -19.36 15.44
CA VAL A 132 19.74 -19.87 15.53
C VAL A 132 18.79 -18.94 16.33
N ASP A 133 19.35 -18.14 17.22
CA ASP A 133 18.59 -17.19 18.04
C ASP A 133 18.50 -15.79 17.45
N GLU A 134 19.10 -15.57 16.27
CA GLU A 134 19.08 -14.27 15.60
C GLU A 134 18.17 -14.32 14.36
N PRO A 135 17.23 -13.39 14.24
CA PRO A 135 16.36 -13.32 13.07
C PRO A 135 17.16 -13.01 11.80
N ALA A 136 16.77 -13.61 10.70
CA ALA A 136 17.36 -13.29 9.42
C ALA A 136 16.88 -11.92 8.93
N VAL A 137 17.80 -11.12 8.40
CA VAL A 137 17.52 -9.78 7.82
C VAL A 137 17.75 -9.75 6.32
N ALA A 138 18.37 -10.78 5.75
CA ALA A 138 18.63 -10.93 4.34
C ALA A 138 18.85 -12.39 3.95
N VAL A 139 18.89 -12.67 2.65
CA VAL A 139 19.37 -13.95 2.11
C VAL A 139 20.68 -13.74 1.35
N CYS A 140 21.56 -14.71 1.41
CA CYS A 140 22.80 -14.67 0.65
C CYS A 140 22.51 -14.72 -0.85
N SER A 141 23.05 -13.80 -1.61
CA SER A 141 22.85 -13.72 -3.08
C SER A 141 23.41 -14.92 -3.84
N PHE A 142 24.27 -15.73 -3.21
CA PHE A 142 24.87 -16.90 -3.87
C PHE A 142 24.25 -18.23 -3.39
N CYS A 143 24.19 -18.49 -2.07
CA CYS A 143 23.72 -19.79 -1.57
C CYS A 143 22.28 -19.76 -1.05
N GLN A 144 21.60 -18.61 -1.12
CA GLN A 144 20.21 -18.41 -0.70
C GLN A 144 19.91 -18.71 0.77
N LEU A 145 20.93 -18.87 1.62
CA LEU A 145 20.76 -19.08 3.06
C LEU A 145 20.36 -17.81 3.78
N PRO A 146 19.43 -17.87 4.75
CA PRO A 146 19.07 -16.76 5.60
C PRO A 146 20.28 -16.28 6.43
N ILE A 147 20.48 -14.98 6.53
CA ILE A 147 21.58 -14.35 7.27
C ILE A 147 21.07 -13.22 8.16
N CYS A 148 21.54 -13.18 9.42
CA CYS A 148 21.28 -12.07 10.34
C CYS A 148 22.21 -10.89 10.07
N GLU A 149 21.96 -9.77 10.77
CA GLU A 149 22.78 -8.56 10.63
C GLU A 149 24.28 -8.80 10.92
N LYS A 150 24.59 -9.66 11.90
CA LYS A 150 25.99 -10.01 12.26
C LYS A 150 26.74 -10.78 11.18
N CYS A 151 26.00 -11.52 10.33
CA CYS A 151 26.55 -12.31 9.22
C CYS A 151 26.50 -11.62 7.88
N ARG A 152 25.86 -10.46 7.80
CA ARG A 152 25.68 -9.74 6.55
C ARG A 152 26.99 -9.12 6.08
N THR A 153 27.43 -9.52 4.90
CA THR A 153 28.62 -8.95 4.24
C THR A 153 28.18 -8.41 2.87
N ILE A 154 28.48 -7.15 2.58
CA ILE A 154 28.14 -6.53 1.31
C ILE A 154 29.41 -6.49 0.45
N VAL A 155 29.33 -7.05 -0.76
CA VAL A 155 30.41 -7.03 -1.77
C VAL A 155 29.78 -6.54 -3.08
N GLU A 156 30.27 -5.47 -3.66
CA GLU A 156 29.77 -4.88 -4.91
C GLU A 156 28.25 -4.63 -4.92
N GLY A 157 27.67 -4.22 -3.80
CA GLY A 157 26.23 -3.95 -3.64
C GLY A 157 25.36 -5.17 -3.41
N ALA A 158 25.88 -6.40 -3.49
CA ALA A 158 25.16 -7.63 -3.19
C ALA A 158 25.47 -8.15 -1.79
N VAL A 159 24.48 -8.83 -1.19
CA VAL A 159 24.57 -9.36 0.18
C VAL A 159 25.05 -10.82 0.15
N TYR A 160 26.06 -11.13 0.94
CA TYR A 160 26.62 -12.46 1.05
C TYR A 160 26.76 -12.92 2.50
N CYS A 161 26.65 -14.23 2.72
CA CYS A 161 27.13 -14.82 3.97
C CYS A 161 28.66 -14.81 4.01
N PRO A 162 29.32 -14.92 5.21
CA PRO A 162 30.77 -14.80 5.31
C PRO A 162 31.56 -15.81 4.48
N MET A 163 31.01 -17.01 4.26
CA MET A 163 31.66 -18.03 3.44
C MET A 163 31.62 -17.69 1.95
N CYS A 164 30.47 -17.22 1.44
CA CYS A 164 30.32 -16.86 0.04
C CYS A 164 31.03 -15.54 -0.29
N ALA A 165 31.09 -14.60 0.65
CA ALA A 165 31.86 -13.36 0.52
C ALA A 165 33.36 -13.65 0.33
N ARG A 166 33.96 -14.54 1.14
CA ARG A 166 35.35 -14.95 1.00
C ARG A 166 35.65 -15.57 -0.36
N ARG A 167 34.83 -16.50 -0.82
CA ARG A 167 34.98 -17.15 -2.15
C ARG A 167 34.92 -16.15 -3.30
N ARG A 168 34.06 -15.11 -3.17
CA ARG A 168 33.94 -14.08 -4.19
C ARG A 168 35.17 -13.19 -4.26
N VAL A 169 35.70 -12.79 -3.13
CA VAL A 169 36.93 -11.97 -3.06
C VAL A 169 38.13 -12.74 -3.60
N GLU A 170 38.27 -14.01 -3.27
CA GLU A 170 39.35 -14.88 -3.78
C GLU A 170 39.28 -15.06 -5.31
N ALA A 171 38.06 -15.15 -5.86
CA ALA A 171 37.85 -15.26 -7.31
C ALA A 171 38.15 -13.97 -8.10
N THR A 172 38.25 -12.82 -7.43
CA THR A 172 38.52 -11.52 -8.08
C THR A 172 40.01 -11.16 -8.07
N ILE A 173 40.84 -11.95 -7.34
CA ILE A 173 42.29 -11.70 -7.18
C ILE A 173 43.12 -12.59 -8.13
N THR A 174 42.48 -13.54 -8.83
CA THR A 174 43.08 -14.42 -9.85
C THR A 174 42.75 -13.96 -11.27
#